data_edab294da6890c1713f941135dcba751
#
_entry.id   edab294da6890c1713f941135dcba751
#
_cell.length_a   1.000
_cell.length_b   1.000
_cell.length_c   1.000
_cell.angle_alpha   90.00
_cell.angle_beta   90.00
_cell.angle_gamma   90.00
#
_symmetry.space_group_name_H-M   'P 1'
#
loop_
_entity.id
_entity.type
_entity.pdbx_description
1 polymer ?
#
loop_
_entity_poly.entity_id
_entity_poly.type
_entity_poly.pdbx_seq_one_letter_code
_entity_poly.pdbx_strand_id
1 'polypeptide(L)'
;MRLPVYLLLSLLPCLVSAAEVDRAKAFGNPSAPLTIELFSDFQCPSCRALHMQQLPSIMRDYVTPGKAYLIYKEFPLPMHQHAREAAAYACASARIGKYEQVADALFQSQPVWEEKGNVFQAVASVLSPADQKKVQTLAKDPSVLSEVERDMQEGQLERVNQTPTMLIIRNGKKYPIGGMLNYDLLKRFLDGLISK
;
A
#
# COMPACT_ATOMS: atom_id res chain seq x y z
N MET A 1 -54.74 -7.43 -25.92
CA MET A 1 -53.91 -6.32 -25.32
C MET A 1 -52.73 -6.94 -24.59
N ARG A 2 -51.54 -6.93 -25.17
CA ARG A 2 -50.33 -7.54 -24.60
C ARG A 2 -49.53 -6.42 -23.94
N LEU A 3 -49.33 -6.47 -22.63
CA LEU A 3 -48.48 -5.54 -21.88
C LEU A 3 -47.00 -5.89 -22.13
N PRO A 4 -46.10 -4.93 -22.37
CA PRO A 4 -44.69 -5.18 -22.48
C PRO A 4 -44.07 -5.39 -21.08
N VAL A 5 -43.36 -6.51 -20.91
CA VAL A 5 -42.54 -6.78 -19.71
C VAL A 5 -41.27 -5.97 -19.88
N TYR A 6 -41.11 -4.90 -19.10
CA TYR A 6 -39.86 -4.16 -18.98
C TYR A 6 -38.90 -4.96 -18.09
N LEU A 7 -37.89 -5.54 -18.71
CA LEU A 7 -36.74 -6.18 -18.03
C LEU A 7 -35.88 -5.06 -17.41
N LEU A 8 -36.10 -4.80 -16.12
CA LEU A 8 -35.21 -3.94 -15.33
C LEU A 8 -33.87 -4.64 -15.16
N LEU A 9 -32.89 -4.26 -15.99
CA LEU A 9 -31.50 -4.62 -15.79
C LEU A 9 -30.99 -3.86 -14.56
N SER A 10 -30.99 -4.51 -13.40
CA SER A 10 -30.38 -3.97 -12.19
C SER A 10 -28.85 -3.98 -12.37
N LEU A 11 -28.26 -2.82 -12.61
CA LEU A 11 -26.82 -2.59 -12.47
C LEU A 11 -26.47 -2.77 -10.98
N LEU A 12 -26.06 -3.99 -10.59
CA LEU A 12 -25.42 -4.18 -9.30
C LEU A 12 -24.07 -3.46 -9.33
N PRO A 13 -23.84 -2.51 -8.40
CA PRO A 13 -22.51 -1.93 -8.24
C PRO A 13 -21.53 -3.06 -7.86
N CYS A 14 -20.45 -3.21 -8.64
CA CYS A 14 -19.38 -4.13 -8.34
C CYS A 14 -18.67 -3.63 -7.05
N LEU A 15 -19.06 -4.15 -5.91
CA LEU A 15 -18.40 -3.90 -4.62
C LEU A 15 -17.04 -4.62 -4.67
N VAL A 16 -15.97 -3.90 -4.96
CA VAL A 16 -14.60 -4.41 -4.85
C VAL A 16 -14.37 -4.85 -3.40
N SER A 17 -14.06 -6.12 -3.21
CA SER A 17 -13.80 -6.69 -1.87
C SER A 17 -12.52 -6.09 -1.27
N ALA A 18 -12.48 -5.89 0.04
CA ALA A 18 -11.29 -5.44 0.76
C ALA A 18 -10.06 -6.34 0.47
N ALA A 19 -10.27 -7.66 0.39
CA ALA A 19 -9.21 -8.61 0.05
C ALA A 19 -8.65 -8.44 -1.38
N GLU A 20 -9.47 -7.97 -2.34
CA GLU A 20 -9.02 -7.68 -3.70
C GLU A 20 -8.20 -6.39 -3.75
N VAL A 21 -8.61 -5.39 -2.99
CA VAL A 21 -7.88 -4.13 -2.82
C VAL A 21 -6.50 -4.37 -2.22
N ASP A 22 -6.41 -5.17 -1.17
CA ASP A 22 -5.13 -5.50 -0.54
C ASP A 22 -4.19 -6.25 -1.49
N ARG A 23 -4.73 -7.14 -2.35
CA ARG A 23 -3.94 -7.83 -3.37
C ARG A 23 -3.33 -6.89 -4.40
N ALA A 24 -3.98 -5.79 -4.72
CA ALA A 24 -3.47 -4.80 -5.68
C ALA A 24 -2.25 -4.02 -5.14
N LYS A 25 -2.03 -4.05 -3.81
CA LYS A 25 -0.88 -3.45 -3.11
C LYS A 25 0.01 -4.50 -2.45
N ALA A 26 -0.07 -5.75 -2.89
CA ALA A 26 0.62 -6.85 -2.25
C ALA A 26 1.60 -7.55 -3.20
N PHE A 27 2.62 -8.15 -2.60
CA PHE A 27 3.73 -8.80 -3.28
C PHE A 27 4.00 -10.19 -2.70
N GLY A 28 4.27 -11.15 -3.56
CA GLY A 28 4.59 -12.51 -3.18
C GLY A 28 3.39 -13.45 -3.17
N ASN A 29 3.50 -14.55 -2.42
CA ASN A 29 2.48 -15.59 -2.37
C ASN A 29 1.56 -15.38 -1.15
N PRO A 30 0.23 -15.24 -1.32
CA PRO A 30 -0.73 -15.13 -0.22
C PRO A 30 -0.70 -16.31 0.76
N SER A 31 -0.21 -17.48 0.32
CA SER A 31 -0.06 -18.68 1.17
C SER A 31 1.32 -18.77 1.83
N ALA A 32 2.13 -17.73 1.78
CA ALA A 32 3.44 -17.71 2.45
C ALA A 32 3.29 -17.87 3.97
N PRO A 33 4.28 -18.49 4.64
CA PRO A 33 4.22 -18.70 6.08
C PRO A 33 4.19 -17.41 6.91
N LEU A 34 4.72 -16.31 6.39
CA LEU A 34 4.64 -14.99 7.01
C LEU A 34 3.77 -14.05 6.18
N THR A 35 2.98 -13.21 6.85
CA THR A 35 2.43 -11.99 6.25
C THR A 35 3.10 -10.79 6.88
N ILE A 36 3.47 -9.82 6.07
CA ILE A 36 4.06 -8.54 6.49
C ILE A 36 3.12 -7.43 6.03
N GLU A 37 2.38 -6.83 6.95
CA GLU A 37 1.63 -5.61 6.68
C GLU A 37 2.53 -4.42 6.97
N LEU A 38 2.85 -3.63 5.95
CA LEU A 38 3.73 -2.46 6.04
C LEU A 38 2.90 -1.19 6.05
N PHE A 39 2.67 -0.65 7.24
CA PHE A 39 2.06 0.67 7.44
C PHE A 39 3.07 1.75 7.10
N SER A 40 2.81 2.48 6.03
CA SER A 40 3.75 3.42 5.42
C SER A 40 3.09 4.75 5.08
N ASP A 41 3.93 5.79 5.04
CA ASP A 41 3.56 7.15 4.70
C ASP A 41 4.55 7.66 3.64
N PHE A 42 4.06 8.08 2.48
CA PHE A 42 4.90 8.52 1.38
C PHE A 42 5.69 9.79 1.67
N GLN A 43 5.27 10.61 2.63
CA GLN A 43 5.98 11.83 3.05
C GLN A 43 6.93 11.59 4.22
N CYS A 44 6.93 10.40 4.84
CA CYS A 44 7.81 10.07 5.96
C CYS A 44 9.23 9.73 5.46
N PRO A 45 10.29 10.44 5.93
CA PRO A 45 11.67 10.16 5.52
C PRO A 45 12.15 8.75 5.88
N SER A 46 11.71 8.23 7.04
CA SER A 46 12.04 6.86 7.47
C SER A 46 11.38 5.81 6.59
N CYS A 47 10.14 6.07 6.08
CA CYS A 47 9.49 5.18 5.11
C CYS A 47 10.25 5.17 3.79
N ARG A 48 10.70 6.34 3.32
CA ARG A 48 11.56 6.44 2.14
C ARG A 48 12.86 5.64 2.34
N ALA A 49 13.52 5.79 3.48
CA ALA A 49 14.74 5.07 3.79
C ALA A 49 14.52 3.55 3.80
N LEU A 50 13.43 3.07 4.42
CA LEU A 50 13.05 1.66 4.40
C LEU A 50 12.80 1.18 2.96
N HIS A 51 12.01 1.90 2.19
CA HIS A 51 11.67 1.55 0.80
C HIS A 51 12.91 1.46 -0.08
N MET A 52 13.79 2.47 -0.02
CA MET A 52 14.96 2.55 -0.90
C MET A 52 16.12 1.64 -0.47
N GLN A 53 16.27 1.36 0.83
CA GLN A 53 17.48 0.71 1.36
C GLN A 53 17.25 -0.72 1.85
N GLN A 54 16.11 -1.02 2.49
CA GLN A 54 15.85 -2.33 3.09
C GLN A 54 14.85 -3.18 2.33
N LEU A 55 13.81 -2.56 1.75
CA LEU A 55 12.78 -3.29 1.04
C LEU A 55 13.32 -4.19 -0.07
N PRO A 56 14.31 -3.78 -0.89
CA PRO A 56 14.89 -4.66 -1.89
C PRO A 56 15.47 -5.96 -1.29
N SER A 57 16.04 -5.89 -0.09
CA SER A 57 16.55 -7.07 0.61
C SER A 57 15.43 -7.94 1.17
N ILE A 58 14.37 -7.33 1.72
CA ILE A 58 13.16 -8.05 2.17
C ILE A 58 12.51 -8.77 0.98
N MET A 59 12.38 -8.09 -0.16
CA MET A 59 11.83 -8.68 -1.38
C MET A 59 12.65 -9.88 -1.85
N ARG A 60 13.98 -9.72 -1.95
CA ARG A 60 14.90 -10.77 -2.40
C ARG A 60 14.93 -11.98 -1.46
N ASP A 61 14.99 -11.75 -0.14
CA ASP A 61 15.30 -12.80 0.82
C ASP A 61 14.03 -13.51 1.36
N TYR A 62 12.87 -12.85 1.27
CA TYR A 62 11.62 -13.36 1.86
C TYR A 62 10.43 -13.40 0.90
N VAL A 63 10.17 -12.32 0.15
CA VAL A 63 8.95 -12.23 -0.68
C VAL A 63 9.10 -13.06 -1.95
N THR A 64 10.15 -12.84 -2.71
CA THR A 64 10.42 -13.56 -3.97
C THR A 64 10.55 -15.08 -3.75
N PRO A 65 11.23 -15.58 -2.68
CA PRO A 65 11.29 -17.01 -2.41
C PRO A 65 9.99 -17.60 -1.83
N GLY A 66 8.93 -16.81 -1.63
CA GLY A 66 7.66 -17.27 -1.10
C GLY A 66 7.63 -17.52 0.41
N LYS A 67 8.58 -16.96 1.16
CA LYS A 67 8.65 -17.04 2.62
C LYS A 67 7.75 -16.00 3.31
N ALA A 68 7.49 -14.88 2.64
CA ALA A 68 6.62 -13.82 3.12
C ALA A 68 5.70 -13.29 2.01
N TYR A 69 4.50 -12.86 2.43
CA TYR A 69 3.56 -12.09 1.66
C TYR A 69 3.57 -10.66 2.21
N LEU A 70 3.96 -9.68 1.40
CA LEU A 70 4.05 -8.28 1.79
C LEU A 70 2.81 -7.53 1.31
N ILE A 71 2.15 -6.79 2.19
CA ILE A 71 1.00 -5.95 1.89
C ILE A 71 1.31 -4.52 2.33
N TYR A 72 1.22 -3.54 1.43
CA TYR A 72 1.27 -2.14 1.81
C TYR A 72 -0.06 -1.69 2.41
N LYS A 73 0.04 -0.92 3.49
CA LYS A 73 -1.06 -0.24 4.18
C LYS A 73 -0.75 1.25 4.25
N GLU A 74 -1.63 2.05 3.70
CA GLU A 74 -1.47 3.50 3.69
C GLU A 74 -1.74 4.08 5.08
N PHE A 75 -0.75 4.75 5.65
CA PHE A 75 -0.88 5.34 6.99
C PHE A 75 -0.33 6.78 7.02
N PRO A 76 -0.98 7.71 6.27
CA PRO A 76 -0.56 9.12 6.24
C PRO A 76 -0.69 9.77 7.60
N LEU A 77 0.44 10.25 8.16
CA LEU A 77 0.49 10.91 9.46
C LEU A 77 -0.10 12.33 9.40
N PRO A 78 -0.79 12.79 10.46
CA PRO A 78 -1.45 14.10 10.46
C PRO A 78 -0.52 15.30 10.22
N MET A 79 0.77 15.18 10.58
CA MET A 79 1.76 16.23 10.37
C MET A 79 2.26 16.32 8.92
N HIS A 80 1.99 15.33 8.07
CA HIS A 80 2.45 15.26 6.70
C HIS A 80 1.35 15.75 5.75
N GLN A 81 1.43 17.02 5.38
CA GLN A 81 0.38 17.74 4.64
C GLN A 81 -0.03 17.08 3.31
N HIS A 82 0.91 16.46 2.60
CA HIS A 82 0.72 15.89 1.26
C HIS A 82 0.60 14.35 1.27
N ALA A 83 0.76 13.71 2.43
CA ALA A 83 0.78 12.25 2.54
C ALA A 83 -0.54 11.59 2.12
N ARG A 84 -1.70 12.20 2.45
CA ARG A 84 -3.02 11.68 2.03
C ARG A 84 -3.23 11.74 0.52
N GLU A 85 -2.76 12.80 -0.12
CA GLU A 85 -2.81 12.93 -1.57
C GLU A 85 -1.91 11.86 -2.23
N ALA A 86 -0.70 11.66 -1.72
CA ALA A 86 0.21 10.64 -2.22
C ALA A 86 -0.38 9.22 -2.05
N ALA A 87 -0.96 8.90 -0.89
CA ALA A 87 -1.65 7.64 -0.65
C ALA A 87 -2.83 7.43 -1.61
N ALA A 88 -3.64 8.46 -1.86
CA ALA A 88 -4.75 8.37 -2.81
C ALA A 88 -4.26 8.08 -4.24
N TYR A 89 -3.17 8.71 -4.71
CA TYR A 89 -2.57 8.40 -6.00
C TYR A 89 -2.00 6.97 -6.06
N ALA A 90 -1.35 6.51 -5.01
CA ALA A 90 -0.83 5.15 -4.93
C ALA A 90 -1.97 4.11 -4.99
N CYS A 91 -3.02 4.26 -4.18
CA CYS A 91 -4.21 3.41 -4.23
C CYS A 91 -4.92 3.47 -5.60
N ALA A 92 -5.03 4.66 -6.20
CA ALA A 92 -5.58 4.81 -7.55
C ALA A 92 -4.75 4.06 -8.60
N SER A 93 -3.42 4.10 -8.49
CA SER A 93 -2.51 3.38 -9.39
C SER A 93 -2.60 1.86 -9.21
N ALA A 94 -2.91 1.38 -8.01
CA ALA A 94 -3.17 -0.03 -7.73
C ALA A 94 -4.34 -0.57 -8.56
N ARG A 95 -5.40 0.25 -8.78
CA ARG A 95 -6.57 -0.11 -9.61
C ARG A 95 -6.24 -0.38 -11.08
N ILE A 96 -5.09 0.08 -11.55
CA ILE A 96 -4.60 -0.13 -12.91
C ILE A 96 -3.31 -0.96 -12.96
N GLY A 97 -2.96 -1.63 -11.86
CA GLY A 97 -1.78 -2.51 -11.76
C GLY A 97 -0.44 -1.76 -11.82
N LYS A 98 -0.40 -0.51 -11.33
CA LYS A 98 0.79 0.36 -11.38
C LYS A 98 1.26 0.81 -10.00
N TYR A 99 0.84 0.12 -8.92
CA TYR A 99 1.17 0.51 -7.55
C TYR A 99 2.68 0.63 -7.32
N GLU A 100 3.44 -0.43 -7.61
CA GLU A 100 4.89 -0.47 -7.37
C GLU A 100 5.61 0.68 -8.09
N GLN A 101 5.32 0.84 -9.38
CA GLN A 101 5.93 1.88 -10.21
C GLN A 101 5.66 3.29 -9.67
N VAL A 102 4.45 3.55 -9.18
CA VAL A 102 4.06 4.85 -8.61
C VAL A 102 4.64 5.02 -7.20
N ALA A 103 4.63 3.97 -6.37
CA ALA A 103 5.24 3.99 -5.04
C ALA A 103 6.74 4.31 -5.12
N ASP A 104 7.47 3.66 -6.04
CA ASP A 104 8.87 3.95 -6.31
C ASP A 104 9.09 5.41 -6.68
N ALA A 105 8.30 5.95 -7.62
CA ALA A 105 8.41 7.33 -8.06
C ALA A 105 8.13 8.34 -6.92
N LEU A 106 7.11 8.07 -6.11
CA LEU A 106 6.76 8.90 -4.95
C LEU A 106 7.91 8.94 -3.94
N PHE A 107 8.49 7.79 -3.56
CA PHE A 107 9.60 7.76 -2.62
C PHE A 107 10.91 8.31 -3.21
N GLN A 108 11.23 8.04 -4.48
CA GLN A 108 12.43 8.56 -5.12
C GLN A 108 12.43 10.09 -5.17
N SER A 109 11.29 10.68 -5.53
CA SER A 109 11.14 12.13 -5.67
C SER A 109 10.59 12.83 -4.42
N GLN A 110 10.42 12.13 -3.29
CA GLN A 110 9.89 12.68 -2.04
C GLN A 110 10.50 14.04 -1.67
N PRO A 111 11.85 14.24 -1.68
CA PRO A 111 12.44 15.54 -1.30
C PRO A 111 12.03 16.71 -2.19
N VAL A 112 11.49 16.42 -3.39
CA VAL A 112 11.06 17.46 -4.34
C VAL A 112 9.60 17.86 -4.10
N TRP A 113 8.71 16.88 -3.90
CA TRP A 113 7.28 17.16 -3.77
C TRP A 113 6.82 17.41 -2.33
N GLU A 114 7.56 16.95 -1.31
CA GLU A 114 7.17 17.09 0.10
C GLU A 114 7.05 18.56 0.53
N GLU A 115 7.89 19.46 -0.03
CA GLU A 115 7.83 20.90 0.25
C GLU A 115 6.80 21.64 -0.61
N LYS A 116 6.69 21.26 -1.88
CA LYS A 116 5.93 22.01 -2.90
C LYS A 116 4.51 21.48 -3.14
N GLY A 117 4.19 20.30 -2.65
CA GLY A 117 2.90 19.66 -2.89
C GLY A 117 2.68 19.18 -4.34
N ASN A 118 3.72 19.06 -5.14
CA ASN A 118 3.61 18.61 -6.53
C ASN A 118 3.55 17.09 -6.66
N VAL A 119 2.75 16.44 -5.83
CA VAL A 119 2.65 14.96 -5.76
C VAL A 119 2.33 14.34 -7.11
N PHE A 120 1.35 14.92 -7.84
CA PHE A 120 0.97 14.38 -9.14
C PHE A 120 2.11 14.42 -10.17
N GLN A 121 3.05 15.36 -10.08
CA GLN A 121 4.18 15.41 -11.00
C GLN A 121 5.08 14.16 -10.86
N ALA A 122 5.29 13.67 -9.63
CA ALA A 122 5.99 12.42 -9.36
C ALA A 122 5.25 11.23 -9.99
N VAL A 123 3.95 11.14 -9.79
CA VAL A 123 3.09 10.08 -10.35
C VAL A 123 3.10 10.11 -11.88
N ALA A 124 2.95 11.30 -12.47
CA ALA A 124 2.91 11.48 -13.92
C ALA A 124 4.22 11.10 -14.60
N SER A 125 5.37 11.26 -13.92
CA SER A 125 6.69 10.99 -14.51
C SER A 125 6.88 9.53 -14.95
N VAL A 126 6.10 8.60 -14.39
CA VAL A 126 6.22 7.16 -14.64
C VAL A 126 5.00 6.55 -15.33
N LEU A 127 3.96 7.33 -15.62
CA LEU A 127 2.72 6.86 -16.23
C LEU A 127 2.54 7.38 -17.65
N SER A 128 1.90 6.58 -18.51
CA SER A 128 1.44 7.03 -19.82
C SER A 128 0.40 8.16 -19.69
N PRO A 129 0.23 9.04 -20.70
CA PRO A 129 -0.80 10.11 -20.65
C PRO A 129 -2.22 9.57 -20.42
N ALA A 130 -2.53 8.36 -20.91
CA ALA A 130 -3.81 7.72 -20.69
C ALA A 130 -3.99 7.25 -19.24
N ASP A 131 -2.93 6.68 -18.64
CA ASP A 131 -2.95 6.22 -17.26
C ASP A 131 -2.94 7.40 -16.27
N GLN A 132 -2.25 8.50 -16.60
CA GLN A 132 -2.30 9.73 -15.81
C GLN A 132 -3.74 10.22 -15.63
N LYS A 133 -4.53 10.31 -16.71
CA LYS A 133 -5.95 10.71 -16.64
C LYS A 133 -6.79 9.76 -15.79
N LYS A 134 -6.58 8.44 -15.93
CA LYS A 134 -7.28 7.44 -15.11
C LYS A 134 -6.95 7.61 -13.64
N VAL A 135 -5.66 7.71 -13.29
CA VAL A 135 -5.20 7.83 -11.91
C VAL A 135 -5.68 9.14 -11.28
N GLN A 136 -5.66 10.27 -12.00
CA GLN A 136 -6.22 11.53 -11.52
C GLN A 136 -7.71 11.44 -11.19
N THR A 137 -8.48 10.71 -11.99
CA THR A 137 -9.91 10.50 -11.75
C THR A 137 -10.12 9.57 -10.57
N LEU A 138 -9.42 8.43 -10.54
CA LEU A 138 -9.53 7.43 -9.47
C LEU A 138 -9.07 7.95 -8.11
N ALA A 139 -8.04 8.79 -8.05
CA ALA A 139 -7.56 9.37 -6.79
C ALA A 139 -8.61 10.24 -6.06
N LYS A 140 -9.65 10.69 -6.79
CA LYS A 140 -10.79 11.44 -6.23
C LYS A 140 -12.01 10.55 -5.99
N ASP A 141 -11.95 9.29 -6.37
CA ASP A 141 -13.07 8.36 -6.22
C ASP A 141 -13.28 8.04 -4.73
N PRO A 142 -14.52 8.10 -4.22
CA PRO A 142 -14.82 7.78 -2.82
C PRO A 142 -14.33 6.39 -2.39
N SER A 143 -14.32 5.41 -3.28
CA SER A 143 -13.83 4.07 -2.96
C SER A 143 -12.32 4.03 -2.70
N VAL A 144 -11.53 4.83 -3.42
CA VAL A 144 -10.09 4.98 -3.20
C VAL A 144 -9.80 5.72 -1.91
N LEU A 145 -10.53 6.81 -1.65
CA LEU A 145 -10.38 7.56 -0.40
C LEU A 145 -10.77 6.71 0.81
N SER A 146 -11.86 5.94 0.71
CA SER A 146 -12.27 5.00 1.75
C SER A 146 -11.25 3.88 1.99
N GLU A 147 -10.49 3.48 0.98
CA GLU A 147 -9.40 2.52 1.13
C GLU A 147 -8.29 3.06 2.03
N VAL A 148 -7.85 4.29 1.81
CA VAL A 148 -6.85 4.95 2.66
C VAL A 148 -7.35 5.06 4.10
N GLU A 149 -8.62 5.46 4.31
CA GLU A 149 -9.21 5.55 5.65
C GLU A 149 -9.31 4.17 6.32
N ARG A 150 -9.63 3.12 5.59
CA ARG A 150 -9.68 1.75 6.11
C ARG A 150 -8.28 1.31 6.57
N ASP A 151 -7.24 1.50 5.76
CA ASP A 151 -5.88 1.14 6.12
C ASP A 151 -5.42 1.90 7.38
N MET A 152 -5.78 3.19 7.50
CA MET A 152 -5.53 3.97 8.71
C MET A 152 -6.27 3.42 9.93
N GLN A 153 -7.56 3.06 9.78
CA GLN A 153 -8.35 2.47 10.87
C GLN A 153 -7.78 1.12 11.32
N GLU A 154 -7.37 0.27 10.38
CA GLU A 154 -6.70 -1.00 10.68
C GLU A 154 -5.42 -0.76 11.47
N GLY A 155 -4.58 0.20 11.05
CA GLY A 155 -3.37 0.55 11.78
C GLY A 155 -3.66 1.08 13.19
N GLN A 156 -4.71 1.89 13.37
CA GLN A 156 -5.13 2.37 14.70
C GLN A 156 -5.57 1.23 15.62
N LEU A 157 -6.34 0.26 15.09
CA LEU A 157 -6.73 -0.94 15.83
C LEU A 157 -5.51 -1.77 16.26
N GLU A 158 -4.49 -1.85 15.41
CA GLU A 158 -3.21 -2.50 15.70
C GLU A 158 -2.24 -1.62 16.51
N ARG A 159 -2.69 -0.44 16.98
CA ARG A 159 -1.93 0.53 17.77
C ARG A 159 -0.68 1.06 17.06
N VAL A 160 -0.73 1.15 15.74
CA VAL A 160 0.30 1.84 14.96
C VAL A 160 0.25 3.33 15.29
N ASN A 161 1.37 3.88 15.75
CA ASN A 161 1.50 5.28 16.15
C ASN A 161 2.66 6.01 15.47
N GLN A 162 3.38 5.32 14.60
CA GLN A 162 4.50 5.85 13.82
C GLN A 162 4.65 5.09 12.50
N THR A 163 5.34 5.69 11.54
CA THR A 163 5.71 5.05 10.27
C THR A 163 7.23 5.09 10.07
N PRO A 164 7.80 4.07 9.40
CA PRO A 164 7.14 2.83 9.01
C PRO A 164 6.83 1.95 10.23
N THR A 165 5.76 1.13 10.15
CA THR A 165 5.54 0.03 11.08
C THR A 165 5.27 -1.24 10.27
N MET A 166 6.03 -2.30 10.54
CA MET A 166 5.78 -3.64 10.00
C MET A 166 5.02 -4.47 11.03
N LEU A 167 3.83 -4.95 10.68
CA LEU A 167 3.11 -5.94 11.46
C LEU A 167 3.37 -7.32 10.86
N ILE A 168 4.24 -8.08 11.50
CA ILE A 168 4.58 -9.44 11.07
C ILE A 168 3.56 -10.41 11.63
N ILE A 169 2.94 -11.23 10.77
CA ILE A 169 1.90 -12.18 11.16
C ILE A 169 2.37 -13.59 10.85
N ARG A 170 2.33 -14.47 11.86
CA ARG A 170 2.65 -15.89 11.76
C ARG A 170 1.65 -16.72 12.56
N ASN A 171 0.94 -17.64 11.91
CA ASN A 171 -0.08 -18.51 12.56
C ASN A 171 -1.09 -17.69 13.40
N GLY A 172 -1.56 -16.56 12.88
CA GLY A 172 -2.49 -15.66 13.56
C GLY A 172 -1.88 -14.80 14.68
N LYS A 173 -0.62 -15.03 15.06
CA LYS A 173 0.08 -14.21 16.03
C LYS A 173 0.73 -13.02 15.36
N LYS A 174 0.57 -11.83 15.96
CA LYS A 174 1.02 -10.54 15.44
C LYS A 174 2.23 -10.02 16.21
N TYR A 175 3.22 -9.49 15.49
CA TYR A 175 4.46 -8.96 16.03
C TYR A 175 4.71 -7.59 15.40
N PRO A 176 4.34 -6.50 16.07
CA PRO A 176 4.58 -5.14 15.58
C PRO A 176 6.05 -4.74 15.72
N ILE A 177 6.61 -4.17 14.65
CA ILE A 177 7.96 -3.59 14.62
C ILE A 177 7.82 -2.15 14.14
N GLY A 178 7.91 -1.19 15.04
CA GLY A 178 7.83 0.24 14.72
C GLY A 178 9.20 0.82 14.37
N GLY A 179 9.23 1.68 13.36
CA GLY A 179 10.44 2.31 12.85
C GLY A 179 11.30 1.37 11.99
N MET A 180 12.50 1.85 11.65
CA MET A 180 13.49 1.08 10.91
C MET A 180 14.35 0.25 11.87
N LEU A 181 14.17 -1.07 11.83
CA LEU A 181 15.09 -2.00 12.50
C LEU A 181 16.30 -2.27 11.60
N ASN A 182 17.50 -2.46 12.20
CA ASN A 182 18.65 -2.95 11.44
C ASN A 182 18.30 -4.24 10.70
N TYR A 183 18.74 -4.38 9.43
CA TYR A 183 18.33 -5.50 8.57
C TYR A 183 18.75 -6.87 9.12
N ASP A 184 19.94 -6.99 9.71
CA ASP A 184 20.41 -8.26 10.27
C ASP A 184 19.57 -8.70 11.48
N LEU A 185 19.09 -7.74 12.28
CA LEU A 185 18.17 -8.01 13.37
C LEU A 185 16.80 -8.44 12.85
N LEU A 186 16.28 -7.73 11.87
CA LEU A 186 15.02 -8.08 11.19
C LEU A 186 15.11 -9.48 10.58
N LYS A 187 16.20 -9.76 9.87
CA LYS A 187 16.47 -11.06 9.25
C LYS A 187 16.45 -12.19 10.28
N ARG A 188 17.21 -12.05 11.37
CA ARG A 188 17.23 -13.06 12.46
C ARG A 188 15.84 -13.28 13.06
N PHE A 189 15.06 -12.20 13.22
CA PHE A 189 13.71 -12.29 13.74
C PHE A 189 12.79 -13.06 12.79
N LEU A 190 12.79 -12.71 11.49
CA LEU A 190 11.97 -13.38 10.48
C LEU A 190 12.35 -14.85 10.31
N ASP A 191 13.66 -15.16 10.23
CA ASP A 191 14.17 -16.54 10.15
C ASP A 191 13.74 -17.36 11.37
N GLY A 192 13.79 -16.76 12.57
CA GLY A 192 13.31 -17.40 13.80
C GLY A 192 11.80 -17.66 13.86
N LEU A 193 10.98 -16.87 13.13
CA LEU A 193 9.54 -17.11 13.01
C LEU A 193 9.24 -18.22 11.99
N ILE A 194 10.03 -18.33 10.92
CA ILE A 194 9.83 -19.34 9.87
C ILE A 194 10.22 -20.74 10.35
N SER A 195 11.27 -20.83 11.17
CA SER A 195 11.81 -22.11 11.66
C SER A 195 10.98 -22.76 12.78
N LYS A 196 9.95 -22.08 13.27
CA LYS A 196 8.99 -22.59 14.27
C LYS A 196 7.71 -23.10 13.59
#